data_b18737bd71bbeee59648a0074464af5c
#
_entry.id   b18737bd71bbeee59648a0074464af5c
#
_cell.length_a   1.000
_cell.length_b   1.000
_cell.length_c   1.000
_cell.angle_alpha   90.00
_cell.angle_beta   90.00
_cell.angle_gamma   90.00
#
_symmetry.space_group_name_H-M   'P 1'
#
loop_
_entity.id
_entity.type
_entity.pdbx_description
1 polymer ?
#
loop_
_entity_poly.entity_id
_entity_poly.type
_entity_poly.pdbx_seq_one_letter_code
_entity_poly.pdbx_strand_id
1 'polypeptide(L)'
;MWGLGEGPLPNIVQLCESRGIRVYGLPSVAEVVDAFSGWSDGTPYIFLSRSKTPERSRFDIAHELGHLILHSTSLDSRTEAHHRQEEDADRFAAEFLAPASSVSEHLPRHPSVDEVLAFRSVFKVSAMMTAKALLRNGHTDDTGYRRLCSALARRGFRTGEPGGMTHHERSRIFTYIFGSAAGDKRTSADRISVDLSLPVADVHALTFSSQVHAVDTGAKEASNSTVPTSTRSPKKPKLRLVQG
;
A
#
# COMPACT_ATOMS: atom_id res chain seq x y z
N MET A 1 -3.32 10.00 21.58
CA MET A 1 -2.47 10.42 20.46
C MET A 1 -1.39 9.36 20.27
N TRP A 2 -1.00 9.05 19.02
CA TRP A 2 -0.07 7.93 18.76
C TRP A 2 1.40 8.23 19.09
N GLY A 3 1.75 9.49 19.36
CA GLY A 3 3.09 9.89 19.77
C GLY A 3 4.16 9.71 18.68
N LEU A 4 3.79 9.90 17.39
CA LEU A 4 4.63 9.59 16.24
C LEU A 4 5.63 10.71 15.89
N GLY A 5 5.43 11.91 16.46
CA GLY A 5 6.19 13.09 16.05
C GLY A 5 5.86 13.53 14.61
N GLU A 6 6.74 14.33 14.03
CA GLU A 6 6.58 14.91 12.68
C GLU A 6 7.55 14.31 11.65
N GLY A 7 8.40 13.39 12.07
CA GLY A 7 9.36 12.71 11.20
C GLY A 7 8.75 11.63 10.31
N PRO A 8 9.60 11.00 9.46
CA PRO A 8 9.19 9.90 8.59
C PRO A 8 8.57 8.74 9.38
N LEU A 9 7.41 8.29 8.97
CA LEU A 9 6.73 7.18 9.63
C LEU A 9 7.44 5.84 9.37
N PRO A 10 7.45 4.94 10.38
CA PRO A 10 7.94 3.57 10.22
C PRO A 10 7.06 2.78 9.23
N ASN A 11 7.17 1.45 9.25
CA ASN A 11 6.27 0.58 8.51
C ASN A 11 4.81 0.83 8.95
N ILE A 12 3.98 1.34 8.02
CA ILE A 12 2.62 1.79 8.34
C ILE A 12 1.66 0.60 8.55
N VAL A 13 1.91 -0.55 7.91
CA VAL A 13 1.15 -1.78 8.17
C VAL A 13 1.34 -2.19 9.63
N GLN A 14 2.58 -2.27 10.08
CA GLN A 14 2.89 -2.64 11.48
C GLN A 14 2.43 -1.58 12.48
N LEU A 15 2.44 -0.32 12.08
CA LEU A 15 1.90 0.76 12.90
C LEU A 15 0.40 0.58 13.12
N CYS A 16 -0.37 0.33 12.07
CA CYS A 16 -1.80 0.01 12.16
C CYS A 16 -2.06 -1.23 13.02
N GLU A 17 -1.31 -2.31 12.80
CA GLU A 17 -1.40 -3.54 13.59
C GLU A 17 -1.13 -3.29 15.08
N SER A 18 -0.16 -2.44 15.41
CA SER A 18 0.17 -2.08 16.81
C SER A 18 -0.95 -1.30 17.51
N ARG A 19 -1.91 -0.80 16.75
CA ARG A 19 -3.10 -0.07 17.24
C ARG A 19 -4.39 -0.88 17.15
N GLY A 20 -4.27 -2.19 16.90
CA GLY A 20 -5.40 -3.10 16.85
C GLY A 20 -6.16 -3.11 15.51
N ILE A 21 -5.64 -2.42 14.48
CA ILE A 21 -6.21 -2.45 13.14
C ILE A 21 -5.69 -3.68 12.42
N ARG A 22 -6.57 -4.49 11.87
CA ARG A 22 -6.19 -5.70 11.12
C ARG A 22 -5.99 -5.33 9.65
N VAL A 23 -4.77 -5.57 9.13
CA VAL A 23 -4.42 -5.25 7.75
C VAL A 23 -4.21 -6.52 6.95
N TYR A 24 -4.93 -6.66 5.84
CA TYR A 24 -4.88 -7.80 4.93
C TYR A 24 -4.54 -7.35 3.51
N GLY A 25 -3.94 -8.23 2.73
CA GLY A 25 -3.80 -8.04 1.30
C GLY A 25 -5.09 -8.34 0.56
N LEU A 26 -5.29 -7.76 -0.62
CA LEU A 26 -6.38 -8.13 -1.53
C LEU A 26 -5.92 -9.22 -2.49
N PRO A 27 -6.76 -10.23 -2.77
CA PRO A 27 -6.55 -11.16 -3.87
C PRO A 27 -6.49 -10.43 -5.23
N SER A 28 -5.74 -11.00 -6.18
CA SER A 28 -5.53 -10.41 -7.51
C SER A 28 -6.82 -10.24 -8.33
N VAL A 29 -7.85 -11.02 -8.03
CA VAL A 29 -9.18 -10.87 -8.66
C VAL A 29 -9.88 -9.57 -8.28
N ALA A 30 -9.44 -8.90 -7.22
CA ALA A 30 -9.95 -7.63 -6.73
C ALA A 30 -9.08 -6.42 -7.15
N GLU A 31 -8.24 -6.55 -8.18
CA GLU A 31 -7.31 -5.49 -8.64
C GLU A 31 -7.97 -4.18 -9.09
N VAL A 32 -9.30 -4.17 -9.24
CA VAL A 32 -10.07 -2.95 -9.56
C VAL A 32 -10.15 -2.01 -8.35
N VAL A 33 -9.94 -2.53 -7.13
CA VAL A 33 -9.99 -1.77 -5.88
C VAL A 33 -8.58 -1.61 -5.32
N ASP A 34 -8.20 -0.38 -5.02
CA ASP A 34 -6.87 -0.08 -4.47
C ASP A 34 -6.75 -0.45 -3.00
N ALA A 35 -7.74 -0.06 -2.20
CA ALA A 35 -7.90 -0.41 -0.81
C ALA A 35 -9.36 -0.20 -0.38
N PHE A 36 -9.74 -0.75 0.74
CA PHE A 36 -10.96 -0.39 1.46
C PHE A 36 -10.82 -0.73 2.95
N SER A 37 -11.63 -0.07 3.77
CA SER A 37 -11.64 -0.28 5.20
C SER A 37 -13.06 -0.41 5.74
N GLY A 38 -13.18 -0.91 6.96
CA GLY A 38 -14.45 -1.04 7.64
C GLY A 38 -14.31 -1.54 9.07
N TRP A 39 -15.44 -1.61 9.74
CA TRP A 39 -15.57 -2.12 11.08
C TRP A 39 -16.42 -3.39 11.10
N SER A 40 -15.98 -4.41 11.82
CA SER A 40 -16.76 -5.62 12.11
C SER A 40 -16.59 -5.98 13.57
N ASP A 41 -17.69 -6.10 14.30
CA ASP A 41 -17.73 -6.42 15.74
C ASP A 41 -16.75 -5.57 16.57
N GLY A 42 -16.72 -4.25 16.29
CA GLY A 42 -15.85 -3.30 17.00
C GLY A 42 -14.38 -3.40 16.63
N THR A 43 -14.02 -4.23 15.66
CA THR A 43 -12.64 -4.38 15.17
C THR A 43 -12.50 -3.65 13.83
N PRO A 44 -11.48 -2.77 13.66
CA PRO A 44 -11.20 -2.11 12.39
C PRO A 44 -10.36 -3.00 11.47
N TYR A 45 -10.68 -2.96 10.17
CA TYR A 45 -10.01 -3.70 9.11
C TYR A 45 -9.61 -2.79 7.97
N ILE A 46 -8.45 -3.06 7.38
CA ILE A 46 -8.00 -2.46 6.12
C ILE A 46 -7.62 -3.61 5.18
N PHE A 47 -8.12 -3.56 3.94
CA PHE A 47 -7.73 -4.45 2.85
C PHE A 47 -6.99 -3.64 1.80
N LEU A 48 -5.81 -4.11 1.37
CA LEU A 48 -4.86 -3.37 0.57
C LEU A 48 -4.44 -4.12 -0.67
N SER A 49 -4.64 -3.52 -1.84
CA SER A 49 -4.03 -3.99 -3.09
C SER A 49 -2.53 -3.68 -3.11
N ARG A 50 -1.76 -4.55 -3.75
CA ARG A 50 -0.31 -4.38 -3.97
C ARG A 50 0.04 -4.19 -5.45
N SER A 51 -0.94 -3.82 -6.27
CA SER A 51 -0.76 -3.54 -7.70
C SER A 51 0.00 -2.24 -7.97
N LYS A 52 -0.02 -1.30 -7.02
CA LYS A 52 0.68 0.00 -7.11
C LYS A 52 2.09 -0.06 -6.52
N THR A 53 2.82 1.06 -6.63
CA THR A 53 4.13 1.19 -5.97
C THR A 53 4.01 1.17 -4.45
N PRO A 54 5.06 0.77 -3.71
CA PRO A 54 5.04 0.74 -2.26
C PRO A 54 4.66 2.08 -1.61
N GLU A 55 5.12 3.20 -2.16
CA GLU A 55 4.78 4.54 -1.68
C GLU A 55 3.30 4.88 -1.85
N ARG A 56 2.69 4.44 -2.95
CA ARG A 56 1.25 4.60 -3.16
C ARG A 56 0.44 3.72 -2.22
N SER A 57 0.88 2.48 -2.02
CA SER A 57 0.24 1.59 -1.03
C SER A 57 0.30 2.17 0.39
N ARG A 58 1.38 2.88 0.75
CA ARG A 58 1.44 3.63 2.03
C ARG A 58 0.37 4.73 2.09
N PHE A 59 0.17 5.45 0.99
CA PHE A 59 -0.88 6.47 0.92
C PHE A 59 -2.27 5.83 1.03
N ASP A 60 -2.52 4.73 0.33
CA ASP A 60 -3.79 4.02 0.36
C ASP A 60 -4.13 3.55 1.80
N ILE A 61 -3.15 2.98 2.56
CA ILE A 61 -3.36 2.64 3.98
C ILE A 61 -3.70 3.87 4.83
N ALA A 62 -2.98 4.97 4.63
CA ALA A 62 -3.21 6.21 5.40
C ALA A 62 -4.57 6.82 5.08
N HIS A 63 -5.02 6.73 3.83
CA HIS A 63 -6.34 7.15 3.37
C HIS A 63 -7.45 6.32 4.06
N GLU A 64 -7.31 4.99 4.05
CA GLU A 64 -8.25 4.09 4.72
C GLU A 64 -8.28 4.30 6.24
N LEU A 65 -7.11 4.60 6.84
CA LEU A 65 -7.05 5.00 8.24
C LEU A 65 -7.83 6.30 8.49
N GLY A 66 -7.78 7.25 7.56
CA GLY A 66 -8.60 8.46 7.58
C GLY A 66 -10.09 8.14 7.63
N HIS A 67 -10.56 7.23 6.78
CA HIS A 67 -11.96 6.78 6.80
C HIS A 67 -12.34 6.13 8.13
N LEU A 68 -11.53 5.24 8.66
CA LEU A 68 -11.78 4.58 9.95
C LEU A 68 -11.88 5.56 11.12
N ILE A 69 -11.12 6.65 11.10
CA ILE A 69 -11.08 7.64 12.19
C ILE A 69 -12.15 8.71 12.02
N LEU A 70 -12.30 9.26 10.82
CA LEU A 70 -13.13 10.44 10.59
C LEU A 70 -14.58 10.09 10.23
N HIS A 71 -14.81 8.91 9.63
CA HIS A 71 -16.10 8.56 9.03
C HIS A 71 -16.73 7.29 9.62
N SER A 72 -16.23 6.79 10.75
CA SER A 72 -16.66 5.53 11.38
C SER A 72 -18.17 5.45 11.71
N THR A 73 -18.83 6.60 11.87
CA THR A 73 -20.27 6.70 12.21
C THR A 73 -21.13 7.26 11.07
N SER A 74 -20.54 7.55 9.91
CA SER A 74 -21.28 8.20 8.82
C SER A 74 -22.07 7.18 8.02
N LEU A 75 -23.39 7.28 8.14
CA LEU A 75 -24.37 6.51 7.34
C LEU A 75 -24.89 7.30 6.12
N ASP A 76 -24.30 8.48 5.84
CA ASP A 76 -24.77 9.36 4.77
C ASP A 76 -24.24 8.91 3.41
N SER A 77 -25.08 8.24 2.65
CA SER A 77 -24.76 7.72 1.31
C SER A 77 -24.97 8.74 0.17
N ARG A 78 -25.20 10.03 0.49
CA ARG A 78 -25.36 11.07 -0.53
C ARG A 78 -24.04 11.33 -1.24
N THR A 79 -24.08 11.52 -2.56
CA THR A 79 -22.89 11.73 -3.41
C THR A 79 -21.99 12.87 -2.94
N GLU A 80 -22.57 13.98 -2.48
CA GLU A 80 -21.80 15.12 -1.95
C GLU A 80 -21.12 14.83 -0.60
N ALA A 81 -21.76 14.03 0.25
CA ALA A 81 -21.16 13.60 1.52
C ALA A 81 -19.98 12.67 1.24
N HIS A 82 -20.13 11.75 0.32
CA HIS A 82 -19.05 10.83 -0.08
C HIS A 82 -17.85 11.60 -0.65
N HIS A 83 -18.05 12.58 -1.55
CA HIS A 83 -16.94 13.37 -2.08
C HIS A 83 -16.17 14.12 -0.99
N ARG A 84 -16.86 14.69 -0.02
CA ARG A 84 -16.21 15.36 1.13
C ARG A 84 -15.42 14.36 2.00
N GLN A 85 -15.96 13.16 2.22
CA GLN A 85 -15.26 12.11 2.97
C GLN A 85 -13.95 11.69 2.29
N GLU A 86 -13.95 11.54 0.97
CA GLU A 86 -12.75 11.25 0.18
C GLU A 86 -11.71 12.37 0.28
N GLU A 87 -12.15 13.63 0.20
CA GLU A 87 -11.26 14.78 0.36
C GLU A 87 -10.65 14.88 1.76
N ASP A 88 -11.44 14.57 2.80
CA ASP A 88 -10.97 14.56 4.18
C ASP A 88 -9.99 13.40 4.43
N ALA A 89 -10.27 12.21 3.90
CA ALA A 89 -9.36 11.06 3.97
C ALA A 89 -8.06 11.33 3.21
N ASP A 90 -8.11 11.94 2.03
CA ASP A 90 -6.94 12.38 1.26
C ASP A 90 -6.10 13.41 2.02
N ARG A 91 -6.76 14.35 2.69
CA ARG A 91 -6.10 15.38 3.50
C ARG A 91 -5.45 14.75 4.72
N PHE A 92 -6.17 13.86 5.41
CA PHE A 92 -5.64 13.12 6.53
C PHE A 92 -4.40 12.31 6.12
N ALA A 93 -4.48 11.53 5.04
CA ALA A 93 -3.39 10.70 4.56
C ALA A 93 -2.13 11.53 4.25
N ALA A 94 -2.30 12.65 3.58
CA ALA A 94 -1.19 13.53 3.23
C ALA A 94 -0.53 14.13 4.47
N GLU A 95 -1.31 14.63 5.43
CA GLU A 95 -0.81 15.21 6.68
C GLU A 95 -0.19 14.16 7.59
N PHE A 96 -0.76 12.95 7.61
CA PHE A 96 -0.25 11.83 8.41
C PHE A 96 1.11 11.32 7.91
N LEU A 97 1.33 11.26 6.59
CA LEU A 97 2.57 10.77 5.99
C LEU A 97 3.66 11.83 5.86
N ALA A 98 3.29 13.08 5.65
CA ALA A 98 4.20 14.21 5.46
C ALA A 98 3.55 15.48 6.03
N PRO A 99 3.66 15.69 7.34
CA PRO A 99 3.10 16.87 8.02
C PRO A 99 3.52 18.18 7.38
N ALA A 100 2.64 19.18 7.38
CA ALA A 100 2.91 20.50 6.82
C ALA A 100 4.14 21.16 7.44
N SER A 101 4.37 20.95 8.74
CA SER A 101 5.58 21.39 9.45
C SER A 101 6.85 20.78 8.87
N SER A 102 6.83 19.44 8.63
CA SER A 102 7.97 18.74 8.03
C SER A 102 8.23 19.17 6.58
N VAL A 103 7.17 19.39 5.80
CA VAL A 103 7.31 19.96 4.45
C VAL A 103 7.98 21.32 4.51
N SER A 104 7.57 22.19 5.46
CA SER A 104 8.11 23.53 5.62
C SER A 104 9.54 23.56 6.17
N GLU A 105 9.90 22.58 6.97
CA GLU A 105 11.25 22.45 7.52
C GLU A 105 12.27 21.96 6.49
N HIS A 106 11.85 21.02 5.62
CA HIS A 106 12.77 20.30 4.73
C HIS A 106 12.77 20.83 3.29
N LEU A 107 11.74 21.58 2.88
CA LEU A 107 11.62 22.05 1.51
C LEU A 107 11.49 23.57 1.45
N PRO A 108 12.30 24.24 0.59
CA PRO A 108 12.16 25.68 0.36
C PRO A 108 10.86 25.99 -0.40
N ARG A 109 10.57 27.29 -0.53
CA ARG A 109 9.56 27.75 -1.49
C ARG A 109 10.08 27.50 -2.91
N HIS A 110 9.19 26.99 -3.79
CA HIS A 110 9.53 26.63 -5.18
C HIS A 110 10.72 25.67 -5.29
N PRO A 111 10.67 24.50 -4.63
CA PRO A 111 11.79 23.57 -4.63
C PRO A 111 12.07 23.01 -6.03
N SER A 112 13.30 22.66 -6.26
CA SER A 112 13.73 21.90 -7.45
C SER A 112 13.15 20.48 -7.43
N VAL A 113 13.17 19.82 -8.60
CA VAL A 113 12.76 18.41 -8.69
C VAL A 113 13.62 17.54 -7.79
N ASP A 114 14.90 17.80 -7.69
CA ASP A 114 15.84 16.98 -6.93
C ASP A 114 15.61 17.11 -5.40
N GLU A 115 15.26 18.29 -4.91
CA GLU A 115 14.84 18.49 -3.52
C GLU A 115 13.53 17.74 -3.21
N VAL A 116 12.56 17.76 -4.13
CA VAL A 116 11.33 16.96 -4.01
C VAL A 116 11.64 15.48 -3.96
N LEU A 117 12.58 15.00 -4.78
CA LEU A 117 12.99 13.60 -4.80
C LEU A 117 13.77 13.20 -3.54
N ALA A 118 14.56 14.08 -2.97
CA ALA A 118 15.24 13.86 -1.68
C ALA A 118 14.21 13.74 -0.55
N PHE A 119 13.25 14.67 -0.45
CA PHE A 119 12.19 14.65 0.55
C PHE A 119 11.37 13.35 0.49
N ARG A 120 10.86 13.02 -0.71
CA ARG A 120 10.05 11.81 -0.87
C ARG A 120 10.77 10.53 -0.45
N SER A 121 12.08 10.47 -0.70
CA SER A 121 12.90 9.31 -0.33
C SER A 121 12.99 9.12 1.18
N VAL A 122 13.13 10.22 1.93
CA VAL A 122 13.18 10.21 3.40
C VAL A 122 11.82 9.86 3.99
N PHE A 123 10.75 10.53 3.53
CA PHE A 123 9.39 10.34 4.05
C PHE A 123 8.68 9.11 3.48
N LYS A 124 9.28 8.42 2.49
CA LYS A 124 8.72 7.22 1.83
C LYS A 124 7.32 7.49 1.26
N VAL A 125 7.17 8.61 0.59
CA VAL A 125 5.94 9.04 -0.09
C VAL A 125 6.18 9.14 -1.60
N SER A 126 5.12 9.19 -2.40
CA SER A 126 5.28 9.36 -3.84
C SER A 126 5.72 10.77 -4.21
N ALA A 127 6.47 10.91 -5.29
CA ALA A 127 6.90 12.23 -5.78
C ALA A 127 5.71 13.14 -6.11
N MET A 128 4.63 12.58 -6.66
CA MET A 128 3.41 13.32 -6.97
C MET A 128 2.65 13.76 -5.71
N MET A 129 2.63 12.93 -4.66
CA MET A 129 2.06 13.31 -3.36
C MET A 129 2.85 14.48 -2.75
N THR A 130 4.19 14.45 -2.82
CA THR A 130 5.05 15.55 -2.35
C THR A 130 4.74 16.84 -3.11
N ALA A 131 4.59 16.79 -4.44
CA ALA A 131 4.22 17.95 -5.24
C ALA A 131 2.84 18.51 -4.84
N LYS A 132 1.85 17.65 -4.57
CA LYS A 132 0.52 18.07 -4.09
C LYS A 132 0.58 18.70 -2.69
N ALA A 133 1.43 18.17 -1.81
CA ALA A 133 1.67 18.74 -0.47
C ALA A 133 2.29 20.15 -0.55
N LEU A 134 3.24 20.38 -1.45
CA LEU A 134 3.84 21.72 -1.68
C LEU A 134 2.80 22.74 -2.13
N LEU A 135 1.90 22.38 -3.05
CA LEU A 135 0.80 23.26 -3.47
C LEU A 135 -0.13 23.56 -2.30
N ARG A 136 -0.56 22.54 -1.58
CA ARG A 136 -1.48 22.67 -0.44
C ARG A 136 -0.91 23.55 0.66
N ASN A 137 0.39 23.47 0.93
CA ASN A 137 1.07 24.24 1.98
C ASN A 137 1.60 25.60 1.50
N GLY A 138 1.26 26.02 0.27
CA GLY A 138 1.65 27.33 -0.27
C GLY A 138 3.14 27.49 -0.56
N HIS A 139 3.87 26.38 -0.70
CA HIS A 139 5.28 26.38 -1.11
C HIS A 139 5.44 26.58 -2.62
N THR A 140 4.39 26.34 -3.38
CA THR A 140 4.32 26.62 -4.82
C THR A 140 2.90 27.09 -5.18
N ASP A 141 2.76 27.77 -6.30
CA ASP A 141 1.48 28.12 -6.90
C ASP A 141 1.03 27.06 -7.94
N ASP A 142 -0.17 27.20 -8.52
CA ASP A 142 -0.69 26.30 -9.53
C ASP A 142 0.23 26.14 -10.74
N THR A 143 0.89 27.22 -11.16
CA THR A 143 1.80 27.21 -12.30
C THR A 143 3.06 26.41 -11.98
N GLY A 144 3.66 26.64 -10.83
CA GLY A 144 4.82 25.92 -10.32
C GLY A 144 4.50 24.44 -10.12
N TYR A 145 3.34 24.14 -9.53
CA TYR A 145 2.85 22.75 -9.37
C TYR A 145 2.75 22.02 -10.71
N ARG A 146 2.11 22.63 -11.73
CA ARG A 146 1.98 22.02 -13.06
C ARG A 146 3.35 21.78 -13.72
N ARG A 147 4.30 22.73 -13.57
CA ARG A 147 5.68 22.57 -14.05
C ARG A 147 6.38 21.42 -13.35
N LEU A 148 6.27 21.34 -12.03
CA LEU A 148 6.85 20.29 -11.21
C LEU A 148 6.28 18.92 -11.60
N CYS A 149 4.95 18.77 -11.68
CA CYS A 149 4.30 17.53 -12.10
C CYS A 149 4.73 17.10 -13.51
N SER A 150 4.87 18.06 -14.45
CA SER A 150 5.35 17.76 -15.80
C SER A 150 6.80 17.30 -15.81
N ALA A 151 7.66 17.89 -14.98
CA ALA A 151 9.06 17.49 -14.85
C ALA A 151 9.19 16.10 -14.21
N LEU A 152 8.43 15.82 -13.16
CA LEU A 152 8.35 14.51 -12.52
C LEU A 152 7.82 13.44 -13.49
N ALA A 153 6.77 13.75 -14.25
CA ALA A 153 6.22 12.83 -15.25
C ALA A 153 7.23 12.41 -16.31
N ARG A 154 8.04 13.38 -16.82
CA ARG A 154 9.13 13.07 -17.76
C ARG A 154 10.22 12.17 -17.17
N ARG A 155 10.40 12.17 -15.84
CA ARG A 155 11.33 11.28 -15.13
C ARG A 155 10.69 9.94 -14.70
N GLY A 156 9.44 9.64 -15.13
CA GLY A 156 8.76 8.36 -14.88
C GLY A 156 7.96 8.32 -13.57
N PHE A 157 7.83 9.42 -12.83
CA PHE A 157 7.12 9.46 -11.53
C PHE A 157 5.59 9.55 -11.65
N ARG A 158 5.03 9.47 -12.87
CA ARG A 158 3.57 9.45 -13.04
C ARG A 158 2.97 8.07 -12.78
N THR A 159 3.64 7.03 -13.20
CA THR A 159 3.17 5.63 -13.13
C THR A 159 4.03 4.74 -12.26
N GLY A 160 5.22 5.21 -11.87
CA GLY A 160 6.18 4.51 -11.03
C GLY A 160 6.85 5.44 -10.04
N GLU A 161 7.78 4.90 -9.26
CA GLU A 161 8.61 5.64 -8.32
C GLU A 161 10.10 5.23 -8.47
N PRO A 162 10.76 5.67 -9.57
CA PRO A 162 12.17 5.33 -9.82
C PRO A 162 13.07 5.65 -8.62
N GLY A 163 13.87 4.67 -8.18
CA GLY A 163 14.74 4.81 -7.00
C GLY A 163 13.98 4.90 -5.67
N GLY A 164 12.70 4.51 -5.66
CA GLY A 164 11.88 4.45 -4.45
C GLY A 164 12.06 3.16 -3.65
N MET A 165 11.04 2.86 -2.84
CA MET A 165 11.01 1.63 -2.05
C MET A 165 10.99 0.40 -2.97
N THR A 166 11.85 -0.57 -2.67
CA THR A 166 11.97 -1.80 -3.47
C THR A 166 10.92 -2.84 -3.12
N HIS A 167 10.32 -2.75 -1.93
CA HIS A 167 9.37 -3.73 -1.44
C HIS A 167 8.21 -3.04 -0.73
N HIS A 168 7.01 -3.61 -0.89
CA HIS A 168 5.86 -3.24 -0.07
C HIS A 168 6.09 -3.55 1.40
N GLU A 169 5.51 -2.76 2.25
CA GLU A 169 5.50 -3.02 3.69
C GLU A 169 4.73 -4.30 4.00
N ARG A 170 5.14 -4.98 5.06
CA ARG A 170 4.61 -6.29 5.43
C ARG A 170 4.09 -6.31 6.85
N SER A 171 3.11 -7.15 7.08
CA SER A 171 2.61 -7.50 8.40
C SER A 171 3.71 -8.17 9.22
N ARG A 172 3.88 -7.71 10.46
CA ARG A 172 4.71 -8.40 11.44
C ARG A 172 3.97 -9.60 12.05
N ILE A 173 2.67 -9.48 12.20
CA ILE A 173 1.81 -10.53 12.78
C ILE A 173 1.88 -11.78 11.90
N PHE A 174 1.67 -11.65 10.59
CA PHE A 174 1.75 -12.79 9.69
C PHE A 174 3.17 -13.36 9.59
N THR A 175 4.19 -12.49 9.57
CA THR A 175 5.59 -12.94 9.58
C THR A 175 5.90 -13.76 10.84
N TYR A 176 5.38 -13.34 12.00
CA TYR A 176 5.56 -14.07 13.25
C TYR A 176 4.79 -15.39 13.25
N ILE A 177 3.50 -15.38 12.89
CA ILE A 177 2.64 -16.59 12.86
C ILE A 177 3.23 -17.66 11.96
N PHE A 178 3.62 -17.32 10.74
CA PHE A 178 4.13 -18.28 9.77
C PHE A 178 5.62 -18.59 9.97
N GLY A 179 6.41 -17.66 10.48
CA GLY A 179 7.84 -17.86 10.78
C GLY A 179 8.07 -18.75 12.01
N SER A 180 7.25 -18.60 13.06
CA SER A 180 7.34 -19.43 14.26
C SER A 180 6.75 -20.83 14.05
N ALA A 181 5.90 -21.00 13.04
CA ALA A 181 5.22 -22.24 12.70
C ALA A 181 6.03 -23.14 11.74
N ALA A 182 7.31 -22.86 11.49
CA ALA A 182 8.15 -23.64 10.56
C ALA A 182 8.25 -25.17 10.88
N GLY A 183 7.59 -25.63 11.94
CA GLY A 183 7.40 -27.05 12.27
C GLY A 183 5.96 -27.44 12.59
N ASP A 184 5.03 -26.51 12.68
CA ASP A 184 3.63 -26.81 13.01
C ASP A 184 2.74 -26.76 11.76
N LYS A 185 2.39 -27.93 11.24
CA LYS A 185 1.49 -28.10 10.09
C LYS A 185 0.10 -27.47 10.27
N ARG A 186 -0.27 -27.05 11.50
CA ARG A 186 -1.59 -26.46 11.79
C ARG A 186 -1.72 -25.02 11.31
N THR A 187 -0.62 -24.34 11.04
CA THR A 187 -0.60 -22.92 10.63
C THR A 187 -0.16 -22.74 9.17
N SER A 188 -0.25 -23.79 8.34
CA SER A 188 0.06 -23.67 6.91
C SER A 188 -1.09 -23.00 6.14
N ALA A 189 -0.79 -22.35 5.00
CA ALA A 189 -1.82 -21.79 4.12
C ALA A 189 -2.80 -22.84 3.64
N ASP A 190 -2.32 -24.04 3.35
CA ASP A 190 -3.17 -25.16 2.93
C ASP A 190 -4.19 -25.53 4.02
N ARG A 191 -3.76 -25.56 5.28
CA ARG A 191 -4.66 -25.85 6.38
C ARG A 191 -5.69 -24.75 6.58
N ILE A 192 -5.26 -23.48 6.57
CA ILE A 192 -6.15 -22.32 6.66
C ILE A 192 -7.14 -22.29 5.50
N SER A 193 -6.69 -22.62 4.29
CA SER A 193 -7.52 -22.75 3.09
C SER A 193 -8.66 -23.75 3.30
N VAL A 194 -8.35 -24.94 3.84
CA VAL A 194 -9.36 -25.95 4.15
C VAL A 194 -10.30 -25.51 5.25
N ASP A 195 -9.78 -24.97 6.35
CA ASP A 195 -10.57 -24.58 7.52
C ASP A 195 -11.52 -23.40 7.21
N LEU A 196 -11.10 -22.48 6.33
CA LEU A 196 -11.91 -21.34 5.91
C LEU A 196 -12.68 -21.56 4.59
N SER A 197 -12.49 -22.69 3.92
CA SER A 197 -13.05 -22.95 2.59
C SER A 197 -12.70 -21.89 1.56
N LEU A 198 -11.45 -21.41 1.61
CA LEU A 198 -10.90 -20.39 0.69
C LEU A 198 -9.85 -21.02 -0.23
N PRO A 199 -9.68 -20.53 -1.46
CA PRO A 199 -8.54 -20.89 -2.30
C PRO A 199 -7.21 -20.56 -1.60
N VAL A 200 -6.21 -21.46 -1.72
CA VAL A 200 -4.87 -21.24 -1.13
C VAL A 200 -4.23 -19.94 -1.62
N ALA A 201 -4.46 -19.59 -2.89
CA ALA A 201 -3.98 -18.32 -3.48
C ALA A 201 -4.55 -17.08 -2.74
N ASP A 202 -5.83 -17.14 -2.31
CA ASP A 202 -6.45 -16.05 -1.57
C ASP A 202 -5.88 -15.96 -0.15
N VAL A 203 -5.61 -17.09 0.51
CA VAL A 203 -4.93 -17.09 1.80
C VAL A 203 -3.53 -16.47 1.70
N HIS A 204 -2.78 -16.77 0.64
CA HIS A 204 -1.50 -16.13 0.37
C HIS A 204 -1.64 -14.62 0.15
N ALA A 205 -2.59 -14.19 -0.66
CA ALA A 205 -2.83 -12.78 -0.90
C ALA A 205 -3.22 -12.03 0.38
N LEU A 206 -4.20 -12.53 1.13
CA LEU A 206 -4.66 -11.96 2.39
C LEU A 206 -3.53 -11.80 3.41
N THR A 207 -2.57 -12.71 3.43
CA THR A 207 -1.44 -12.73 4.38
C THR A 207 -0.16 -12.13 3.80
N PHE A 208 -0.26 -11.33 2.72
CA PHE A 208 0.88 -10.72 2.03
C PHE A 208 1.94 -11.72 1.54
N SER A 209 1.57 -12.95 1.24
CA SER A 209 2.47 -14.04 0.88
C SER A 209 3.58 -14.29 1.92
N SER A 210 3.30 -13.98 3.17
CA SER A 210 4.30 -14.09 4.26
C SER A 210 4.82 -15.52 4.47
N GLN A 211 4.10 -16.52 3.97
CA GLN A 211 4.49 -17.94 4.05
C GLN A 211 5.57 -18.30 3.03
N VAL A 212 5.55 -17.73 1.83
CA VAL A 212 6.49 -18.05 0.75
C VAL A 212 7.92 -17.67 1.14
N HIS A 213 8.08 -16.65 1.98
CA HIS A 213 9.40 -16.18 2.41
C HIS A 213 9.96 -16.91 3.63
N ALA A 214 9.15 -17.64 4.39
CA ALA A 214 9.62 -18.46 5.51
C ALA A 214 10.37 -19.72 5.00
N VAL A 215 10.08 -20.18 3.79
CA VAL A 215 10.74 -21.35 3.16
C VAL A 215 12.08 -20.95 2.52
N ASP A 216 12.21 -19.72 2.00
CA ASP A 216 13.41 -19.28 1.27
C ASP A 216 14.62 -18.94 2.18
N THR A 217 14.40 -18.71 3.47
CA THR A 217 15.50 -18.47 4.42
C THR A 217 16.16 -19.74 4.95
N GLY A 218 15.60 -20.93 4.65
CA GLY A 218 16.09 -22.22 5.10
C GLY A 218 16.85 -23.08 4.06
N ALA A 219 16.84 -22.67 2.79
CA ALA A 219 17.48 -23.43 1.72
C ALA A 219 18.63 -22.63 1.08
N LYS A 220 19.77 -22.55 1.75
CA LYS A 220 21.06 -22.42 1.09
C LYS A 220 21.71 -23.81 1.03
N GLU A 221 22.14 -24.14 -0.19
CA GLU A 221 22.96 -25.28 -0.61
C GLU A 221 22.24 -26.55 -1.01
N ALA A 222 22.03 -26.74 -2.32
CA ALA A 222 22.70 -27.80 -3.10
C ALA A 222 22.18 -27.87 -4.54
N SER A 223 23.16 -27.82 -5.43
CA SER A 223 23.30 -28.48 -6.74
C SER A 223 22.61 -27.92 -7.96
N ASN A 224 23.48 -27.37 -8.79
CA ASN A 224 23.60 -27.46 -10.24
C ASN A 224 22.88 -28.66 -10.88
N SER A 225 21.97 -28.39 -11.85
CA SER A 225 22.04 -29.06 -13.16
C SER A 225 20.92 -28.64 -14.12
N THR A 226 21.37 -28.18 -15.29
CA THR A 226 20.79 -28.33 -16.63
C THR A 226 19.35 -27.88 -16.94
N VAL A 227 19.29 -26.79 -17.74
CA VAL A 227 18.18 -26.35 -18.61
C VAL A 227 17.91 -27.41 -19.69
N PRO A 228 16.63 -27.59 -20.10
CA PRO A 228 16.34 -27.42 -21.51
C PRO A 228 15.16 -26.49 -21.78
N THR A 229 15.42 -25.59 -22.70
CA THR A 229 14.50 -24.74 -23.46
C THR A 229 13.37 -25.53 -24.12
N SER A 230 12.11 -25.10 -23.91
CA SER A 230 11.03 -25.38 -24.85
C SER A 230 10.03 -24.23 -24.87
N THR A 231 10.05 -23.54 -25.97
CA THR A 231 9.09 -22.53 -26.42
C THR A 231 7.73 -23.15 -26.70
N ARG A 232 6.67 -22.68 -26.03
CA ARG A 232 5.29 -22.68 -26.55
C ARG A 232 4.44 -21.65 -25.80
N SER A 233 4.01 -20.61 -26.52
CA SER A 233 3.01 -19.64 -26.09
C SER A 233 1.63 -20.31 -25.96
N PRO A 234 0.85 -20.07 -24.90
CA PRO A 234 -0.54 -20.48 -24.84
C PRO A 234 -1.46 -19.45 -25.48
N LYS A 235 -2.38 -19.93 -26.32
CA LYS A 235 -3.46 -19.16 -26.96
C LYS A 235 -4.49 -18.69 -25.91
N LYS A 236 -4.93 -17.44 -26.02
CA LYS A 236 -6.02 -16.86 -25.23
C LYS A 236 -7.35 -17.59 -25.46
N PRO A 237 -8.12 -17.95 -24.43
CA PRO A 237 -9.48 -18.46 -24.60
C PRO A 237 -10.46 -17.33 -24.97
N LYS A 238 -11.34 -17.59 -25.95
CA LYS A 238 -12.45 -16.71 -26.32
C LYS A 238 -13.63 -16.97 -25.37
N LEU A 239 -14.06 -15.96 -24.65
CA LEU A 239 -15.33 -15.96 -23.90
C LEU A 239 -16.51 -15.85 -24.87
N ARG A 240 -17.42 -16.81 -24.83
CA ARG A 240 -18.74 -16.74 -25.47
C ARG A 240 -19.74 -16.21 -24.41
N LEU A 241 -20.37 -15.09 -24.73
CA LEU A 241 -21.57 -14.61 -24.02
C LEU A 241 -22.73 -15.55 -24.34
N VAL A 242 -23.32 -16.10 -23.29
CA VAL A 242 -24.65 -16.78 -23.39
C VAL A 242 -25.68 -15.73 -22.99
N GLN A 243 -26.53 -15.35 -23.97
CA GLN A 243 -27.74 -14.60 -23.72
C GLN A 243 -28.83 -15.58 -23.27
N GLY A 244 -29.49 -15.23 -22.15
CA GLY A 244 -30.69 -15.83 -21.63
C GLY A 244 -31.37 -14.82 -20.73
#